data_125f2f96d050f042c804275d72dec175
#
_entry.id   125f2f96d050f042c804275d72dec175
#
_cell.length_a   1.000
_cell.length_b   1.000
_cell.length_c   1.000
_cell.angle_alpha   90.00
_cell.angle_beta   90.00
_cell.angle_gamma   90.00
#
_symmetry.space_group_name_H-M   'P 1'
#
loop_
_entity.id
_entity.type
_entity.pdbx_description
1 polymer ?
#
loop_
_entity_poly.entity_id
_entity_poly.type
_entity_poly.pdbx_seq_one_letter_code
_entity_poly.pdbx_strand_id
1 'polypeptide(L)'
;MKFAFSLLTLSLLPALALATTELPDRQAELPAAVKSPQAEYLVPRDLSTIPDDEFGRQVKHGYSLFVNSQQMRGQYVGNDQNCVNCHMQAGRKPNAAPLWAAYMAYPAYRKKNDRVNSYADRIQGCFQYSMNGKPPEYDSPELVALSAYAYWLAMGGLMDQYGLGEQSVPALDAKQLQTGGKVESFPLPDVIAKALPVEQRGNLAGRGYPKIATPEQAPSRERGADVYVKNCSTCHAADGQGMADATGRSYIPPLWGEHAYNWGAGMHRINTAAFFIYENMPLGKSVQLTVQEAWDVAAYVNSHERPQDPRYKGDLDSNLKQYHAHDGFYGKTVEGYRLGSKAFPSGTVN
;
A
#
# COMPACT_ATOMS: atom_id res chain seq x y z
N MET A 1 1.74 -74.68 24.05
CA MET A 1 2.56 -73.41 24.07
C MET A 1 2.41 -72.75 22.72
N LYS A 2 1.61 -71.67 22.61
CA LYS A 2 1.46 -70.87 21.38
C LYS A 2 2.03 -69.47 21.68
N PHE A 3 3.12 -69.12 21.03
CA PHE A 3 3.69 -67.79 21.12
C PHE A 3 2.98 -66.88 20.13
N ALA A 4 2.40 -65.80 20.62
CA ALA A 4 1.82 -64.72 19.81
C ALA A 4 2.91 -63.66 19.57
N PHE A 5 3.23 -63.41 18.29
CA PHE A 5 4.06 -62.30 17.88
C PHE A 5 3.17 -61.06 17.72
N SER A 6 3.40 -60.03 18.54
CA SER A 6 2.80 -58.72 18.39
C SER A 6 3.62 -57.92 17.40
N LEU A 7 3.04 -57.57 16.23
CA LEU A 7 3.62 -56.60 15.29
C LEU A 7 3.35 -55.18 15.81
N LEU A 8 4.42 -54.50 16.15
CA LEU A 8 4.40 -53.07 16.42
C LEU A 8 4.40 -52.35 15.06
N THR A 9 3.28 -51.77 14.67
CA THR A 9 3.21 -50.87 13.51
C THR A 9 3.73 -49.49 13.89
N LEU A 10 4.92 -49.17 13.42
CA LEU A 10 5.51 -47.85 13.52
C LEU A 10 4.83 -46.92 12.50
N SER A 11 3.93 -46.06 12.95
CA SER A 11 3.31 -45.03 12.12
C SER A 11 4.34 -43.92 11.81
N LEU A 12 4.84 -43.92 10.60
CA LEU A 12 5.58 -42.75 10.07
C LEU A 12 4.57 -41.59 9.87
N LEU A 13 4.65 -40.59 10.71
CA LEU A 13 4.07 -39.28 10.43
C LEU A 13 4.85 -38.64 9.29
N PRO A 14 4.20 -38.16 8.22
CA PRO A 14 4.91 -37.39 7.20
C PRO A 14 5.40 -36.07 7.83
N ALA A 15 6.70 -35.86 7.79
CA ALA A 15 7.30 -34.56 8.08
C ALA A 15 6.70 -33.56 7.09
N LEU A 16 5.91 -32.60 7.57
CA LEU A 16 5.53 -31.44 6.80
C LEU A 16 6.84 -30.69 6.46
N ALA A 17 7.30 -30.86 5.24
CA ALA A 17 8.32 -29.99 4.68
C ALA A 17 7.74 -28.58 4.64
N LEU A 18 8.18 -27.71 5.54
CA LEU A 18 8.01 -26.28 5.40
C LEU A 18 8.65 -25.88 4.08
N ALA A 19 7.81 -25.71 3.06
CA ALA A 19 8.26 -25.14 1.81
C ALA A 19 8.83 -23.76 2.16
N THR A 20 10.15 -23.60 2.04
CA THR A 20 10.81 -22.32 1.99
C THR A 20 10.24 -21.63 0.77
N THR A 21 9.26 -20.75 0.96
CA THR A 21 8.77 -19.87 -0.09
C THR A 21 9.94 -18.96 -0.46
N GLU A 22 10.66 -19.32 -1.51
CA GLU A 22 11.53 -18.37 -2.18
C GLU A 22 10.68 -17.17 -2.55
N LEU A 23 11.08 -15.99 -2.06
CA LEU A 23 10.42 -14.74 -2.35
C LEU A 23 10.46 -14.54 -3.86
N PRO A 24 9.35 -14.27 -4.53
CA PRO A 24 9.35 -14.10 -5.99
C PRO A 24 10.21 -12.90 -6.38
N ASP A 25 11.34 -13.18 -7.00
CA ASP A 25 12.39 -12.23 -7.42
C ASP A 25 11.97 -11.32 -8.59
N ARG A 26 10.70 -11.29 -8.93
CA ARG A 26 10.20 -10.59 -10.12
C ARG A 26 10.12 -9.06 -10.01
N GLN A 27 10.41 -8.47 -8.86
CA GLN A 27 10.42 -6.99 -8.72
C GLN A 27 11.82 -6.37 -8.70
N ALA A 28 12.88 -7.17 -8.71
CA ALA A 28 14.26 -6.67 -8.70
C ALA A 28 14.69 -6.01 -10.02
N GLU A 29 14.01 -6.30 -11.13
CA GLU A 29 14.42 -5.90 -12.48
C GLU A 29 13.64 -4.72 -13.08
N LEU A 30 12.85 -3.98 -12.30
CA LEU A 30 12.27 -2.76 -12.81
C LEU A 30 13.37 -1.70 -13.00
N PRO A 31 13.47 -1.06 -14.19
CA PRO A 31 14.46 -0.01 -14.41
C PRO A 31 14.42 1.01 -13.29
N ALA A 32 15.59 1.44 -12.84
CA ALA A 32 15.69 2.48 -11.82
C ALA A 32 14.82 3.66 -12.24
N ALA A 33 13.91 4.09 -11.35
CA ALA A 33 13.10 5.27 -11.60
C ALA A 33 14.02 6.43 -12.01
N VAL A 34 13.63 7.17 -13.03
CA VAL A 34 14.31 8.41 -13.38
C VAL A 34 14.28 9.29 -12.13
N LYS A 35 15.43 9.54 -11.53
CA LYS A 35 15.53 10.37 -10.34
C LYS A 35 15.01 11.77 -10.69
N SER A 36 14.08 12.29 -9.92
CA SER A 36 13.89 13.73 -9.89
C SER A 36 15.25 14.36 -9.59
N PRO A 37 15.75 15.29 -10.38
CA PRO A 37 17.17 15.61 -10.45
C PRO A 37 17.83 16.13 -9.18
N GLN A 38 17.16 16.28 -8.04
CA GLN A 38 17.70 17.00 -6.89
C GLN A 38 17.25 16.56 -5.50
N ALA A 39 16.61 15.39 -5.34
CA ALA A 39 16.18 14.95 -4.00
C ALA A 39 17.00 13.76 -3.52
N GLU A 40 17.65 13.89 -2.37
CA GLU A 40 18.15 12.73 -1.63
C GLU A 40 16.97 12.00 -1.01
N TYR A 41 16.67 10.81 -1.54
CA TYR A 41 15.66 9.93 -0.98
C TYR A 41 16.29 9.02 0.06
N LEU A 42 15.52 8.71 1.10
CA LEU A 42 15.89 7.63 2.00
C LEU A 42 16.03 6.32 1.20
N VAL A 43 17.13 5.61 1.41
CA VAL A 43 17.39 4.31 0.81
C VAL A 43 16.97 3.24 1.82
N PRO A 44 15.88 2.51 1.60
CA PRO A 44 15.46 1.44 2.50
C PRO A 44 16.47 0.28 2.46
N ARG A 45 16.63 -0.43 3.58
CA ARG A 45 17.49 -1.60 3.69
C ARG A 45 17.19 -2.65 2.62
N ASP A 46 18.21 -3.35 2.18
CA ASP A 46 18.05 -4.51 1.31
C ASP A 46 17.31 -5.64 2.02
N LEU A 47 16.43 -6.35 1.30
CA LEU A 47 15.63 -7.43 1.86
C LEU A 47 16.49 -8.58 2.41
N SER A 48 17.70 -8.76 1.89
CA SER A 48 18.67 -9.76 2.38
C SER A 48 19.17 -9.46 3.81
N THR A 49 18.97 -8.22 4.29
CA THR A 49 19.38 -7.80 5.64
C THR A 49 18.28 -7.99 6.70
N ILE A 50 17.16 -8.64 6.36
CA ILE A 50 16.12 -8.98 7.33
C ILE A 50 16.70 -9.93 8.37
N PRO A 51 16.61 -9.62 9.68
CA PRO A 51 17.17 -10.45 10.74
C PRO A 51 16.65 -11.90 10.71
N ASP A 52 17.48 -12.84 11.16
CA ASP A 52 17.08 -14.26 11.27
C ASP A 52 16.64 -14.61 12.70
N ASP A 53 15.67 -13.82 13.20
CA ASP A 53 15.06 -13.94 14.52
C ASP A 53 13.53 -13.86 14.43
N GLU A 54 12.84 -13.81 15.57
CA GLU A 54 11.36 -13.70 15.63
C GLU A 54 10.86 -12.43 14.95
N PHE A 55 11.54 -11.29 15.16
CA PHE A 55 11.17 -10.05 14.51
C PHE A 55 11.33 -10.15 12.99
N GLY A 56 12.45 -10.71 12.52
CA GLY A 56 12.68 -10.93 11.09
C GLY A 56 11.68 -11.89 10.47
N ARG A 57 11.18 -12.89 11.19
CA ARG A 57 10.06 -13.74 10.73
C ARG A 57 8.79 -12.92 10.50
N GLN A 58 8.44 -12.00 11.42
CA GLN A 58 7.30 -11.10 11.27
C GLN A 58 7.51 -10.14 10.07
N VAL A 59 8.71 -9.61 9.87
CA VAL A 59 9.06 -8.76 8.73
C VAL A 59 8.89 -9.53 7.41
N LYS A 60 9.42 -10.75 7.31
CA LYS A 60 9.27 -11.63 6.13
C LYS A 60 7.79 -11.95 5.86
N HIS A 61 7.01 -12.25 6.90
CA HIS A 61 5.57 -12.47 6.78
C HIS A 61 4.85 -11.20 6.25
N GLY A 62 5.12 -10.03 6.84
CA GLY A 62 4.55 -8.77 6.39
C GLY A 62 4.92 -8.43 4.95
N TYR A 63 6.17 -8.67 4.54
CA TYR A 63 6.58 -8.56 3.15
C TYR A 63 5.75 -9.48 2.23
N SER A 64 5.60 -10.76 2.59
CA SER A 64 4.82 -11.73 1.81
C SER A 64 3.37 -11.28 1.64
N LEU A 65 2.69 -10.87 2.72
CA LEU A 65 1.32 -10.33 2.68
C LEU A 65 1.21 -9.06 1.84
N PHE A 66 2.23 -8.23 1.88
CA PHE A 66 2.26 -6.96 1.16
C PHE A 66 2.40 -7.16 -0.36
N VAL A 67 3.31 -8.03 -0.79
CA VAL A 67 3.55 -8.29 -2.23
C VAL A 67 2.49 -9.19 -2.84
N ASN A 68 1.87 -10.04 -2.05
CA ASN A 68 0.77 -10.91 -2.46
C ASN A 68 -0.39 -10.82 -1.47
N SER A 69 -1.13 -9.71 -1.51
CA SER A 69 -2.26 -9.47 -0.61
C SER A 69 -3.42 -10.43 -0.87
N GLN A 70 -3.43 -11.14 -2.02
CA GLN A 70 -4.44 -12.14 -2.34
C GLN A 70 -4.41 -13.36 -1.41
N GLN A 71 -3.33 -13.57 -0.64
CA GLN A 71 -3.30 -14.55 0.46
C GLN A 71 -4.39 -14.27 1.51
N MET A 72 -4.84 -13.01 1.63
CA MET A 72 -5.88 -12.58 2.55
C MET A 72 -7.26 -12.45 1.89
N ARG A 73 -7.42 -12.99 0.64
CA ARG A 73 -8.69 -12.93 -0.09
C ARG A 73 -9.79 -13.67 0.66
N GLY A 74 -10.98 -13.08 0.72
CA GLY A 74 -12.12 -13.65 1.44
C GLY A 74 -12.10 -13.43 2.97
N GLN A 75 -10.94 -13.12 3.56
CA GLN A 75 -10.83 -12.76 4.97
C GLN A 75 -10.79 -11.25 5.16
N TYR A 76 -9.85 -10.56 4.49
CA TYR A 76 -9.64 -9.12 4.61
C TYR A 76 -9.64 -8.40 3.28
N VAL A 77 -9.32 -9.09 2.18
CA VAL A 77 -9.25 -8.54 0.82
C VAL A 77 -10.48 -8.95 0.02
N GLY A 78 -11.19 -7.97 -0.53
CA GLY A 78 -12.44 -8.17 -1.27
C GLY A 78 -12.33 -7.90 -2.78
N ASN A 79 -11.15 -7.53 -3.28
CA ASN A 79 -10.92 -7.23 -4.71
C ASN A 79 -9.60 -7.83 -5.22
N ASP A 80 -9.28 -7.58 -6.49
CA ASP A 80 -8.08 -8.14 -7.14
C ASP A 80 -6.85 -7.24 -7.04
N GLN A 81 -6.82 -6.34 -6.04
CA GLN A 81 -5.70 -5.46 -5.79
C GLN A 81 -4.65 -6.12 -4.87
N ASN A 82 -3.39 -5.73 -5.06
CA ASN A 82 -2.32 -5.97 -4.11
C ASN A 82 -1.78 -4.63 -3.59
N CYS A 83 -1.24 -4.60 -2.38
CA CYS A 83 -0.66 -3.38 -1.81
C CYS A 83 0.43 -2.81 -2.72
N VAL A 84 1.23 -3.67 -3.35
CA VAL A 84 2.31 -3.28 -4.26
C VAL A 84 1.83 -2.60 -5.55
N ASN A 85 0.55 -2.70 -5.91
CA ASN A 85 0.04 -2.03 -7.11
C ASN A 85 0.11 -0.51 -7.01
N CYS A 86 -0.04 0.03 -5.80
CA CYS A 86 0.06 1.47 -5.52
C CYS A 86 1.34 1.82 -4.76
N HIS A 87 1.86 0.91 -3.92
CA HIS A 87 3.08 1.07 -3.15
C HIS A 87 4.21 0.27 -3.78
N MET A 88 4.70 0.75 -4.92
CA MET A 88 5.55 0.00 -5.84
C MET A 88 6.89 -0.44 -5.22
N GLN A 89 7.53 -1.45 -5.84
CA GLN A 89 8.77 -2.05 -5.37
C GLN A 89 8.68 -2.50 -3.90
N ALA A 90 7.60 -3.22 -3.58
CA ALA A 90 7.31 -3.64 -2.21
C ALA A 90 7.28 -2.49 -1.19
N GLY A 91 6.75 -1.34 -1.57
CA GLY A 91 6.68 -0.15 -0.72
C GLY A 91 8.02 0.59 -0.55
N ARG A 92 9.00 0.32 -1.41
CA ARG A 92 10.34 0.89 -1.33
C ARG A 92 10.56 2.05 -2.30
N LYS A 93 9.79 2.12 -3.40
CA LYS A 93 9.96 3.13 -4.45
C LYS A 93 9.61 4.53 -3.96
N PRO A 94 10.52 5.51 -4.00
CA PRO A 94 10.19 6.92 -3.81
C PRO A 94 9.08 7.37 -4.78
N ASN A 95 8.29 8.35 -4.40
CA ASN A 95 7.20 8.90 -5.20
C ASN A 95 6.06 7.91 -5.55
N ALA A 96 6.08 6.73 -4.96
CA ALA A 96 5.01 5.73 -5.03
C ALA A 96 4.43 5.42 -3.64
N ALA A 97 4.27 6.42 -2.81
CA ALA A 97 3.80 6.33 -1.43
C ALA A 97 4.56 5.24 -0.62
N PRO A 98 5.89 5.34 -0.51
CA PRO A 98 6.72 4.33 0.11
C PRO A 98 6.40 4.12 1.59
N LEU A 99 6.55 2.86 2.06
CA LEU A 99 6.23 2.50 3.45
C LEU A 99 7.21 3.12 4.46
N TRP A 100 8.48 3.28 4.09
CA TRP A 100 9.47 3.93 4.94
C TRP A 100 9.08 5.38 5.28
N ALA A 101 8.42 6.11 4.38
CA ALA A 101 7.92 7.44 4.66
C ALA A 101 6.53 7.41 5.32
N ALA A 102 5.69 6.43 4.96
CA ALA A 102 4.35 6.30 5.52
C ALA A 102 4.40 5.99 7.02
N TYR A 103 5.24 5.04 7.46
CA TYR A 103 5.36 4.69 8.87
C TYR A 103 5.73 5.90 9.73
N MET A 104 6.71 6.70 9.29
CA MET A 104 7.20 7.87 10.00
C MET A 104 6.18 9.01 10.12
N ALA A 105 5.14 9.02 9.28
CA ALA A 105 4.12 10.05 9.29
C ALA A 105 3.02 9.85 10.35
N TYR A 106 3.08 8.76 11.13
CA TYR A 106 2.07 8.44 12.13
C TYR A 106 2.67 8.43 13.55
N PRO A 107 1.84 8.74 14.59
CA PRO A 107 0.41 9.11 14.53
C PRO A 107 0.16 10.47 13.87
N ALA A 108 -0.96 10.60 13.15
CA ALA A 108 -1.31 11.83 12.44
C ALA A 108 -2.83 12.05 12.37
N TYR A 109 -3.25 13.32 12.42
CA TYR A 109 -4.64 13.68 12.16
C TYR A 109 -5.02 13.43 10.70
N ARG A 110 -6.17 12.80 10.50
CA ARG A 110 -6.70 12.46 9.16
C ARG A 110 -8.08 13.06 8.96
N LYS A 111 -8.18 14.08 8.09
CA LYS A 111 -9.46 14.72 7.73
C LYS A 111 -10.52 13.72 7.23
N LYS A 112 -10.08 12.58 6.63
CA LYS A 112 -10.98 11.55 6.09
C LYS A 112 -11.92 10.93 7.11
N ASN A 113 -11.49 10.79 8.37
CA ASN A 113 -12.25 10.21 9.47
C ASN A 113 -12.27 11.10 10.73
N ASP A 114 -11.77 12.33 10.60
CA ASP A 114 -11.78 13.38 11.62
C ASP A 114 -11.20 12.93 12.97
N ARG A 115 -10.06 12.20 12.91
CA ARG A 115 -9.36 11.76 14.13
C ARG A 115 -7.86 11.60 13.90
N VAL A 116 -7.12 11.53 15.02
CA VAL A 116 -5.72 11.10 14.99
C VAL A 116 -5.68 9.59 14.78
N ASN A 117 -4.95 9.15 13.76
CA ASN A 117 -4.77 7.74 13.44
C ASN A 117 -3.37 7.27 13.82
N SER A 118 -3.27 6.04 14.29
CA SER A 118 -2.03 5.26 14.32
C SER A 118 -1.67 4.77 12.91
N TYR A 119 -0.48 4.18 12.76
CA TYR A 119 -0.12 3.51 11.51
C TYR A 119 -1.00 2.26 11.25
N ALA A 120 -1.37 1.53 12.30
CA ALA A 120 -2.31 0.41 12.20
C ALA A 120 -3.68 0.86 11.68
N ASP A 121 -4.26 1.95 12.21
CA ASP A 121 -5.49 2.56 11.65
C ASP A 121 -5.35 2.88 10.15
N ARG A 122 -4.15 3.33 9.75
CA ARG A 122 -3.91 3.63 8.33
C ARG A 122 -3.93 2.38 7.47
N ILE A 123 -3.34 1.26 7.93
CA ILE A 123 -3.40 -0.03 7.24
C ILE A 123 -4.84 -0.54 7.17
N GLN A 124 -5.58 -0.52 8.29
CA GLN A 124 -7.00 -0.89 8.32
C GLN A 124 -7.81 -0.12 7.28
N GLY A 125 -7.57 1.19 7.14
CA GLY A 125 -8.21 1.99 6.10
C GLY A 125 -7.83 1.57 4.67
N CYS A 126 -6.65 0.98 4.44
CA CYS A 126 -6.30 0.42 3.13
C CYS A 126 -7.14 -0.82 2.82
N PHE A 127 -7.34 -1.72 3.78
CA PHE A 127 -8.21 -2.89 3.62
C PHE A 127 -9.64 -2.47 3.32
N GLN A 128 -10.18 -1.52 4.08
CA GLN A 128 -11.55 -1.05 3.90
C GLN A 128 -11.81 -0.37 2.56
N TYR A 129 -10.87 0.41 2.06
CA TYR A 129 -11.09 1.23 0.86
C TYR A 129 -10.37 0.71 -0.38
N SER A 130 -9.05 0.58 -0.32
CA SER A 130 -8.25 0.19 -1.48
C SER A 130 -8.44 -1.28 -1.84
N MET A 131 -8.56 -2.14 -0.82
CA MET A 131 -8.74 -3.58 -0.99
C MET A 131 -10.23 -3.99 -1.01
N ASN A 132 -11.17 -3.05 -0.91
CA ASN A 132 -12.63 -3.28 -0.86
C ASN A 132 -13.03 -4.40 0.11
N GLY A 133 -12.35 -4.53 1.24
CA GLY A 133 -12.48 -5.63 2.17
C GLY A 133 -12.84 -5.20 3.59
N LYS A 134 -12.49 -6.04 4.56
CA LYS A 134 -12.68 -5.78 6.00
C LYS A 134 -11.35 -5.45 6.66
N PRO A 135 -11.33 -4.46 7.57
CA PRO A 135 -10.14 -4.18 8.37
C PRO A 135 -9.78 -5.39 9.24
N PRO A 136 -8.50 -5.82 9.28
CA PRO A 136 -8.03 -6.76 10.29
C PRO A 136 -8.13 -6.17 11.70
N GLU A 137 -8.29 -7.01 12.72
CA GLU A 137 -8.24 -6.57 14.12
C GLU A 137 -6.83 -6.07 14.48
N TYR A 138 -6.74 -5.20 15.51
CA TYR A 138 -5.47 -4.54 15.87
C TYR A 138 -4.33 -5.49 16.21
N ASP A 139 -4.62 -6.61 16.81
CA ASP A 139 -3.68 -7.65 17.26
C ASP A 139 -3.61 -8.84 16.31
N SER A 140 -4.28 -8.74 15.15
CA SER A 140 -4.21 -9.82 14.16
C SER A 140 -2.77 -10.03 13.67
N PRO A 141 -2.37 -11.28 13.42
CA PRO A 141 -1.03 -11.59 12.91
C PRO A 141 -0.69 -10.82 11.62
N GLU A 142 -1.67 -10.60 10.75
CA GLU A 142 -1.51 -9.91 9.48
C GLU A 142 -1.23 -8.42 9.68
N LEU A 143 -1.97 -7.75 10.59
CA LEU A 143 -1.77 -6.33 10.85
C LEU A 143 -0.44 -6.08 11.58
N VAL A 144 -0.07 -6.95 12.50
CA VAL A 144 1.21 -6.93 13.20
C VAL A 144 2.37 -7.13 12.21
N ALA A 145 2.28 -8.13 11.34
CA ALA A 145 3.31 -8.43 10.35
C ALA A 145 3.49 -7.28 9.33
N LEU A 146 2.38 -6.74 8.79
CA LEU A 146 2.43 -5.58 7.88
C LEU A 146 3.04 -4.34 8.55
N SER A 147 2.74 -4.13 9.83
CA SER A 147 3.32 -3.05 10.62
C SER A 147 4.82 -3.27 10.89
N ALA A 148 5.23 -4.51 11.19
CA ALA A 148 6.64 -4.87 11.38
C ALA A 148 7.47 -4.65 10.11
N TYR A 149 6.94 -5.03 8.94
CA TYR A 149 7.58 -4.78 7.66
C TYR A 149 7.80 -3.28 7.40
N ALA A 150 6.75 -2.47 7.57
CA ALA A 150 6.86 -1.03 7.37
C ALA A 150 7.79 -0.34 8.37
N TYR A 151 7.76 -0.79 9.64
CA TYR A 151 8.69 -0.34 10.69
C TYR A 151 10.14 -0.65 10.29
N TRP A 152 10.42 -1.89 9.90
CA TRP A 152 11.76 -2.32 9.50
C TRP A 152 12.29 -1.50 8.32
N LEU A 153 11.45 -1.23 7.31
CA LEU A 153 11.83 -0.38 6.16
C LEU A 153 12.14 1.05 6.60
N ALA A 154 11.32 1.64 7.48
CA ALA A 154 11.47 3.02 7.91
C ALA A 154 12.67 3.21 8.84
N MET A 155 12.71 2.45 9.91
CA MET A 155 13.73 2.62 10.95
C MET A 155 15.10 2.13 10.48
N GLY A 156 15.14 1.01 9.74
CA GLY A 156 16.39 0.49 9.20
C GLY A 156 17.06 1.47 8.24
N GLY A 157 16.30 2.01 7.29
CA GLY A 157 16.83 2.97 6.33
C GLY A 157 17.34 4.26 6.99
N LEU A 158 16.65 4.76 8.00
CA LEU A 158 17.11 5.90 8.79
C LEU A 158 18.41 5.60 9.56
N MET A 159 18.46 4.46 10.22
CA MET A 159 19.65 4.06 10.99
C MET A 159 20.86 3.92 10.08
N ASP A 160 20.72 3.29 8.92
CA ASP A 160 21.82 3.11 7.96
C ASP A 160 22.27 4.45 7.35
N GLN A 161 21.33 5.31 6.97
CA GLN A 161 21.63 6.59 6.36
C GLN A 161 22.37 7.55 7.30
N TYR A 162 22.08 7.47 8.60
CA TYR A 162 22.71 8.34 9.61
C TYR A 162 23.81 7.65 10.43
N GLY A 163 24.25 6.46 10.02
CA GLY A 163 25.30 5.73 10.71
C GLY A 163 24.92 5.23 12.11
N LEU A 164 23.63 5.09 12.37
CA LEU A 164 23.09 4.63 13.65
C LEU A 164 22.92 3.10 13.62
N GLY A 165 24.00 2.36 13.42
CA GLY A 165 23.97 0.88 13.49
C GLY A 165 23.61 0.39 14.92
N GLU A 166 23.34 -0.92 15.06
CA GLU A 166 22.93 -1.57 16.32
C GLU A 166 23.86 -1.27 17.51
N GLN A 167 25.10 -0.86 17.25
CA GLN A 167 26.08 -0.51 18.27
C GLN A 167 25.89 0.87 18.90
N SER A 168 25.04 1.71 18.34
CA SER A 168 24.85 3.11 18.79
C SER A 168 23.63 3.31 19.72
N VAL A 169 22.79 2.29 19.87
CA VAL A 169 21.73 2.30 20.90
C VAL A 169 22.31 1.62 22.13
N PRO A 170 22.58 2.35 23.23
CA PRO A 170 23.00 1.71 24.49
C PRO A 170 21.95 0.65 24.85
N ALA A 171 22.37 -0.59 25.01
CA ALA A 171 21.51 -1.63 25.57
C ALA A 171 21.03 -1.11 26.92
N LEU A 172 19.71 -0.91 27.06
CA LEU A 172 19.13 -0.58 28.36
C LEU A 172 19.39 -1.76 29.27
N ASP A 173 20.20 -1.52 30.29
CA ASP A 173 20.41 -2.48 31.36
C ASP A 173 19.04 -2.82 31.96
N ALA A 174 18.67 -4.10 31.93
CA ALA A 174 17.43 -4.60 32.50
C ALA A 174 17.23 -4.16 33.97
N LYS A 175 18.31 -3.85 34.65
CA LYS A 175 18.33 -3.32 36.00
C LYS A 175 17.85 -1.87 36.09
N GLN A 176 18.08 -1.06 35.07
CA GLN A 176 17.60 0.33 34.97
C GLN A 176 16.10 0.38 34.70
N LEU A 177 15.52 -0.63 34.00
CA LEU A 177 14.09 -0.77 33.76
C LEU A 177 13.32 -1.18 35.04
N GLN A 178 13.96 -1.91 35.96
CA GLN A 178 13.30 -2.42 37.18
C GLN A 178 13.26 -1.44 38.35
N THR A 179 14.06 -0.39 38.33
CA THR A 179 14.21 0.50 39.50
C THR A 179 13.26 1.69 39.52
N GLY A 180 12.31 1.83 38.57
CA GLY A 180 11.34 2.94 38.56
C GLY A 180 12.01 4.34 38.59
N GLY A 181 13.29 4.41 38.27
CA GLY A 181 14.02 5.66 38.11
C GLY A 181 13.35 6.46 36.98
N LYS A 182 13.12 7.76 37.22
CA LYS A 182 12.73 8.68 36.16
C LYS A 182 13.71 8.46 35.00
N VAL A 183 13.21 7.92 33.89
CA VAL A 183 13.94 7.93 32.63
C VAL A 183 14.01 9.41 32.26
N GLU A 184 15.06 10.09 32.71
CA GLU A 184 15.40 11.40 32.19
C GLU A 184 15.62 11.18 30.69
N SER A 185 14.64 11.64 29.91
CA SER A 185 14.62 11.75 28.47
C SER A 185 15.69 10.89 27.79
N PHE A 186 15.27 9.80 27.13
CA PHE A 186 16.14 9.18 26.12
C PHE A 186 16.65 10.30 25.23
N PRO A 187 17.93 10.69 25.26
CA PRO A 187 18.43 11.54 24.23
C PRO A 187 18.31 10.69 22.94
N LEU A 188 17.30 10.95 22.13
CA LEU A 188 17.46 10.64 20.71
C LEU A 188 18.84 11.16 20.36
N PRO A 189 19.75 10.31 19.85
CA PRO A 189 21.08 10.78 19.50
C PRO A 189 20.91 12.11 18.77
N ASP A 190 21.66 13.13 19.17
CA ASP A 190 21.59 14.49 18.61
C ASP A 190 21.54 14.51 17.08
N VAL A 191 22.08 13.48 16.47
CA VAL A 191 22.06 13.24 15.03
C VAL A 191 20.64 13.03 14.51
N ILE A 192 19.79 12.20 15.16
CA ILE A 192 18.40 12.02 14.73
C ILE A 192 17.57 13.27 15.00
N ALA A 193 17.81 13.92 16.15
CA ALA A 193 17.12 15.16 16.49
C ALA A 193 17.48 16.31 15.55
N LYS A 194 18.75 16.38 15.08
CA LYS A 194 19.21 17.39 14.12
C LYS A 194 18.86 17.06 12.68
N ALA A 195 18.89 15.78 12.29
CA ALA A 195 18.64 15.34 10.92
C ALA A 195 17.16 15.33 10.56
N LEU A 196 16.25 15.05 11.48
CA LEU A 196 14.80 15.00 11.27
C LEU A 196 14.05 15.68 12.41
N PRO A 197 13.90 17.01 12.41
CA PRO A 197 12.97 17.69 13.30
C PRO A 197 11.61 16.99 13.28
N VAL A 198 10.93 16.90 14.41
CA VAL A 198 9.64 16.19 14.57
C VAL A 198 8.64 16.66 13.53
N GLU A 199 8.65 17.96 13.18
CA GLU A 199 7.80 18.58 12.18
C GLU A 199 8.10 18.10 10.75
N GLN A 200 9.31 17.61 10.49
CA GLN A 200 9.75 17.18 9.16
C GLN A 200 9.63 15.67 8.96
N ARG A 201 9.45 14.86 10.01
CA ARG A 201 9.30 13.39 9.89
C ARG A 201 8.17 12.96 8.97
N GLY A 202 7.13 13.78 8.90
CA GLY A 202 6.03 13.60 7.97
C GLY A 202 6.29 14.13 6.53
N ASN A 203 7.43 14.74 6.23
CA ASN A 203 7.73 15.43 4.97
C ASN A 203 9.00 14.93 4.29
N LEU A 204 9.34 13.65 4.46
CA LEU A 204 10.49 13.06 3.78
C LEU A 204 10.36 13.19 2.26
N ALA A 205 11.48 13.54 1.59
CA ALA A 205 11.54 13.59 0.13
C ALA A 205 11.14 12.23 -0.46
N GLY A 206 10.36 12.25 -1.54
CA GLY A 206 9.84 11.04 -2.18
C GLY A 206 8.64 10.41 -1.47
N ARG A 207 8.15 11.00 -0.37
CA ARG A 207 6.94 10.57 0.32
C ARG A 207 5.70 10.81 -0.55
N GLY A 208 4.78 9.84 -0.55
CA GLY A 208 3.49 9.98 -1.25
C GLY A 208 3.64 9.92 -2.76
N TYR A 209 2.74 10.59 -3.45
CA TYR A 209 2.82 10.84 -4.88
C TYR A 209 3.19 12.30 -5.09
N PRO A 210 4.17 12.63 -5.95
CA PRO A 210 4.60 14.00 -6.15
C PRO A 210 3.46 14.82 -6.76
N LYS A 211 3.22 16.01 -6.21
CA LYS A 211 2.24 16.92 -6.79
C LYS A 211 2.79 17.44 -8.12
N ILE A 212 2.06 17.22 -9.19
CA ILE A 212 2.32 17.80 -10.49
C ILE A 212 1.56 19.11 -10.68
N ALA A 213 1.94 19.90 -11.69
CA ALA A 213 1.29 21.15 -12.01
C ALA A 213 -0.21 20.96 -12.29
N THR A 214 -0.98 22.01 -12.09
CA THR A 214 -2.37 22.07 -12.54
C THR A 214 -2.37 22.02 -14.08
N PRO A 215 -3.27 21.23 -14.70
CA PRO A 215 -3.32 21.15 -16.15
C PRO A 215 -3.82 22.46 -16.75
N GLU A 216 -3.42 22.76 -17.98
CA GLU A 216 -3.84 23.98 -18.69
C GLU A 216 -5.34 24.01 -18.97
N GLN A 217 -5.91 22.85 -19.27
CA GLN A 217 -7.33 22.67 -19.49
C GLN A 217 -7.93 21.78 -18.39
N ALA A 218 -9.22 21.96 -18.11
CA ALA A 218 -9.92 21.06 -17.20
C ALA A 218 -9.75 19.59 -17.65
N PRO A 219 -9.52 18.64 -16.73
CA PRO A 219 -9.38 17.23 -17.06
C PRO A 219 -10.59 16.71 -17.84
N SER A 220 -10.34 16.08 -19.00
CA SER A 220 -11.36 15.57 -19.91
C SER A 220 -11.33 14.05 -19.95
N ARG A 221 -12.52 13.43 -19.76
CA ARG A 221 -12.74 12.00 -19.92
C ARG A 221 -12.48 11.57 -21.37
N GLU A 222 -12.90 12.36 -22.34
CA GLU A 222 -12.81 12.05 -23.77
C GLU A 222 -11.33 12.04 -24.22
N ARG A 223 -10.58 13.08 -23.91
CA ARG A 223 -9.12 13.10 -24.20
C ARG A 223 -8.39 11.99 -23.43
N GLY A 224 -8.83 11.72 -22.19
CA GLY A 224 -8.28 10.63 -21.38
C GLY A 224 -8.50 9.25 -21.95
N ALA A 225 -9.61 9.03 -22.66
CA ALA A 225 -9.86 7.76 -23.38
C ALA A 225 -8.80 7.52 -24.46
N ASP A 226 -8.44 8.54 -25.24
CA ASP A 226 -7.40 8.44 -26.27
C ASP A 226 -6.03 8.14 -25.65
N VAL A 227 -5.71 8.81 -24.55
CA VAL A 227 -4.46 8.55 -23.78
C VAL A 227 -4.45 7.11 -23.25
N TYR A 228 -5.59 6.63 -22.72
CA TYR A 228 -5.72 5.28 -22.18
C TYR A 228 -5.49 4.22 -23.26
N VAL A 229 -6.15 4.34 -24.38
CA VAL A 229 -6.00 3.40 -25.53
C VAL A 229 -4.54 3.34 -25.97
N LYS A 230 -3.88 4.48 -26.07
CA LYS A 230 -2.51 4.58 -26.57
C LYS A 230 -1.45 4.06 -25.58
N ASN A 231 -1.64 4.28 -24.28
CA ASN A 231 -0.57 4.10 -23.29
C ASN A 231 -0.87 3.06 -22.19
N CYS A 232 -2.13 2.68 -21.99
CA CYS A 232 -2.56 1.91 -20.81
C CYS A 232 -3.22 0.57 -21.16
N SER A 233 -4.00 0.53 -22.24
CA SER A 233 -4.86 -0.61 -22.61
C SER A 233 -4.08 -1.89 -22.88
N THR A 234 -2.82 -1.81 -23.33
CA THR A 234 -1.97 -2.99 -23.56
C THR A 234 -1.75 -3.81 -22.27
N CYS A 235 -1.67 -3.15 -21.11
CA CYS A 235 -1.48 -3.82 -19.83
C CYS A 235 -2.79 -3.93 -19.05
N HIS A 236 -3.57 -2.84 -18.98
CA HIS A 236 -4.79 -2.80 -18.18
C HIS A 236 -6.04 -3.28 -18.93
N ALA A 237 -5.89 -3.82 -20.14
CA ALA A 237 -6.94 -4.21 -21.08
C ALA A 237 -7.84 -3.02 -21.52
N ALA A 238 -8.62 -3.19 -22.59
CA ALA A 238 -9.49 -2.13 -23.09
C ALA A 238 -10.64 -1.81 -22.13
N ASP A 239 -11.08 -2.80 -21.36
CA ASP A 239 -12.15 -2.72 -20.37
C ASP A 239 -11.66 -2.35 -18.95
N GLY A 240 -10.37 -2.12 -18.78
CA GLY A 240 -9.78 -1.74 -17.51
C GLY A 240 -9.68 -2.83 -16.45
N GLN A 241 -9.93 -4.10 -16.83
CA GLN A 241 -9.93 -5.22 -15.89
C GLN A 241 -8.53 -5.78 -15.62
N GLY A 242 -7.49 -5.27 -16.30
CA GLY A 242 -6.13 -5.72 -16.13
C GLY A 242 -5.88 -7.12 -16.69
N MET A 243 -4.95 -7.83 -16.08
CA MET A 243 -4.58 -9.20 -16.50
C MET A 243 -4.44 -10.12 -15.29
N ALA A 244 -4.88 -11.37 -15.47
CA ALA A 244 -4.72 -12.43 -14.49
C ALA A 244 -4.01 -13.64 -15.13
N ASP A 245 -3.34 -14.44 -14.30
CA ASP A 245 -2.75 -15.70 -14.72
C ASP A 245 -3.82 -16.80 -14.86
N ALA A 246 -3.43 -17.99 -15.32
CA ALA A 246 -4.33 -19.10 -15.52
C ALA A 246 -5.03 -19.59 -14.24
N THR A 247 -4.57 -19.18 -13.07
CA THR A 247 -5.20 -19.47 -11.78
C THR A 247 -6.20 -18.38 -11.35
N GLY A 248 -6.36 -17.33 -12.16
CA GLY A 248 -7.19 -16.17 -11.84
C GLY A 248 -6.52 -15.13 -10.94
N ARG A 249 -5.22 -15.27 -10.64
CA ARG A 249 -4.49 -14.29 -9.84
C ARG A 249 -4.11 -13.09 -10.69
N SER A 250 -4.63 -11.92 -10.31
CA SER A 250 -4.30 -10.65 -10.98
C SER A 250 -2.82 -10.27 -10.78
N TYR A 251 -2.12 -10.01 -11.89
CA TYR A 251 -0.75 -9.46 -11.90
C TYR A 251 -0.71 -8.05 -12.50
N ILE A 252 -1.70 -7.67 -13.32
CA ILE A 252 -1.99 -6.28 -13.70
C ILE A 252 -3.34 -5.94 -13.09
N PRO A 253 -3.42 -4.95 -12.19
CA PRO A 253 -4.64 -4.72 -11.42
C PRO A 253 -5.76 -4.12 -12.28
N PRO A 254 -7.03 -4.42 -11.95
CA PRO A 254 -8.18 -3.70 -12.50
C PRO A 254 -8.19 -2.25 -12.03
N LEU A 255 -8.58 -1.33 -12.90
CA LEU A 255 -8.62 0.11 -12.63
C LEU A 255 -10.03 0.60 -12.28
N TRP A 256 -11.06 -0.09 -12.74
CA TRP A 256 -12.47 0.16 -12.44
C TRP A 256 -13.26 -1.16 -12.46
N GLY A 257 -14.57 -1.11 -12.25
CA GLY A 257 -15.43 -2.29 -12.18
C GLY A 257 -15.41 -2.93 -10.78
N GLU A 258 -16.03 -4.10 -10.68
CA GLU A 258 -16.30 -4.81 -9.43
C GLU A 258 -15.03 -5.16 -8.63
N HIS A 259 -13.95 -5.49 -9.33
CA HIS A 259 -12.71 -5.98 -8.73
C HIS A 259 -11.66 -4.90 -8.47
N ALA A 260 -12.00 -3.63 -8.70
CA ALA A 260 -11.12 -2.49 -8.43
C ALA A 260 -11.29 -1.96 -7.00
N TYR A 261 -10.52 -0.91 -6.66
CA TYR A 261 -10.68 -0.15 -5.43
C TYR A 261 -12.05 0.56 -5.40
N ASN A 262 -12.61 0.73 -4.20
CA ASN A 262 -13.94 1.32 -4.06
C ASN A 262 -13.95 2.86 -4.08
N TRP A 263 -15.14 3.45 -4.14
CA TRP A 263 -15.33 4.91 -4.16
C TRP A 263 -14.78 5.62 -2.91
N GLY A 264 -14.55 4.92 -1.82
CA GLY A 264 -13.89 5.46 -0.63
C GLY A 264 -12.36 5.53 -0.72
N ALA A 265 -11.71 4.85 -1.68
CA ALA A 265 -10.26 4.85 -1.85
C ALA A 265 -9.72 6.22 -2.28
N GLY A 266 -8.47 6.55 -1.91
CA GLY A 266 -7.87 7.83 -2.33
C GLY A 266 -7.66 7.96 -3.83
N MET A 267 -7.46 6.83 -4.52
CA MET A 267 -7.19 6.78 -5.96
C MET A 267 -8.39 7.15 -6.84
N HIS A 268 -9.63 7.18 -6.30
CA HIS A 268 -10.77 7.68 -7.08
C HIS A 268 -10.75 9.21 -7.30
N ARG A 269 -9.88 9.94 -6.61
CA ARG A 269 -9.69 11.38 -6.81
C ARG A 269 -8.82 11.62 -8.03
N ILE A 270 -9.26 12.48 -8.93
CA ILE A 270 -8.55 12.76 -10.19
C ILE A 270 -7.12 13.22 -9.92
N ASN A 271 -6.92 14.14 -8.98
CA ASN A 271 -5.58 14.62 -8.65
C ASN A 271 -4.66 13.54 -8.08
N THR A 272 -5.16 12.68 -7.19
CA THR A 272 -4.34 11.60 -6.62
C THR A 272 -3.92 10.59 -7.68
N ALA A 273 -4.86 10.22 -8.55
CA ALA A 273 -4.58 9.33 -9.67
C ALA A 273 -3.61 9.97 -10.67
N ALA A 274 -3.81 11.25 -11.04
CA ALA A 274 -2.93 11.98 -11.94
C ALA A 274 -1.48 12.04 -11.42
N PHE A 275 -1.28 12.31 -10.13
CA PHE A 275 0.05 12.35 -9.52
C PHE A 275 0.75 10.99 -9.55
N PHE A 276 0.01 9.92 -9.25
CA PHE A 276 0.51 8.55 -9.35
C PHE A 276 0.85 8.17 -10.80
N ILE A 277 -0.06 8.43 -11.73
CA ILE A 277 0.08 8.08 -13.15
C ILE A 277 1.28 8.80 -13.75
N TYR A 278 1.39 10.10 -13.57
CA TYR A 278 2.50 10.90 -14.11
C TYR A 278 3.86 10.35 -13.71
N GLU A 279 4.04 10.04 -12.44
CA GLU A 279 5.33 9.60 -11.90
C GLU A 279 5.61 8.10 -12.16
N ASN A 280 4.57 7.26 -12.25
CA ASN A 280 4.75 5.82 -12.16
C ASN A 280 4.25 5.04 -13.37
N MET A 281 3.47 5.66 -14.27
CA MET A 281 2.87 4.99 -15.42
C MET A 281 3.18 5.71 -16.74
N PRO A 282 3.32 5.00 -17.85
CA PRO A 282 3.35 3.53 -17.98
C PRO A 282 4.50 2.91 -17.20
N LEU A 283 4.28 1.71 -16.64
CA LEU A 283 5.27 1.04 -15.79
C LEU A 283 6.62 0.90 -16.50
N GLY A 284 7.71 1.32 -15.83
CA GLY A 284 9.04 1.34 -16.40
C GLY A 284 9.34 2.53 -17.31
N LYS A 285 8.38 3.43 -17.52
CA LYS A 285 8.49 4.61 -18.39
C LYS A 285 7.95 5.87 -17.68
N SER A 286 8.46 6.14 -16.49
CA SER A 286 8.04 7.31 -15.68
C SER A 286 8.19 8.61 -16.46
N VAL A 287 7.25 9.54 -16.23
CA VAL A 287 7.28 10.93 -16.76
C VAL A 287 7.30 10.99 -18.30
N GLN A 288 6.63 10.04 -18.98
CA GLN A 288 6.45 10.11 -20.44
C GLN A 288 5.19 10.86 -20.87
N LEU A 289 4.16 10.85 -20.02
CA LEU A 289 2.94 11.61 -20.27
C LEU A 289 3.18 13.09 -19.97
N THR A 290 2.56 13.96 -20.73
CA THR A 290 2.46 15.36 -20.36
C THR A 290 1.59 15.51 -19.10
N VAL A 291 1.70 16.65 -18.43
CA VAL A 291 0.84 16.96 -17.27
C VAL A 291 -0.63 16.84 -17.66
N GLN A 292 -1.03 17.40 -18.81
CA GLN A 292 -2.41 17.35 -19.30
C GLN A 292 -2.88 15.90 -19.53
N GLU A 293 -2.08 15.08 -20.20
CA GLU A 293 -2.39 13.67 -20.45
C GLU A 293 -2.57 12.87 -19.14
N ALA A 294 -1.72 13.12 -18.13
CA ALA A 294 -1.86 12.45 -16.84
C ALA A 294 -3.17 12.81 -16.13
N TRP A 295 -3.59 14.07 -16.18
CA TRP A 295 -4.85 14.51 -15.62
C TRP A 295 -6.06 13.98 -16.43
N ASP A 296 -5.98 13.99 -17.75
CA ASP A 296 -7.05 13.51 -18.62
C ASP A 296 -7.27 12.02 -18.47
N VAL A 297 -6.19 11.20 -18.46
CA VAL A 297 -6.34 9.75 -18.26
C VAL A 297 -6.78 9.41 -16.83
N ALA A 298 -6.39 10.19 -15.83
CA ALA A 298 -6.91 10.04 -14.47
C ALA A 298 -8.42 10.34 -14.40
N ALA A 299 -8.91 11.34 -15.16
CA ALA A 299 -10.33 11.62 -15.30
C ALA A 299 -11.06 10.45 -15.99
N TYR A 300 -10.50 9.89 -17.09
CA TYR A 300 -11.07 8.74 -17.77
C TYR A 300 -11.17 7.51 -16.84
N VAL A 301 -10.09 7.09 -16.20
CA VAL A 301 -10.06 5.94 -15.28
C VAL A 301 -11.09 6.10 -14.15
N ASN A 302 -11.24 7.30 -13.63
CA ASN A 302 -12.12 7.57 -12.49
C ASN A 302 -13.56 7.95 -12.89
N SER A 303 -13.88 7.97 -14.19
CA SER A 303 -15.24 8.16 -14.70
C SER A 303 -16.01 6.85 -14.92
N HIS A 304 -15.54 5.75 -14.38
CA HIS A 304 -16.16 4.43 -14.47
C HIS A 304 -16.67 3.97 -13.10
N GLU A 305 -17.71 3.13 -13.11
CA GLU A 305 -18.29 2.57 -11.90
C GLU A 305 -17.31 1.61 -11.21
N ARG A 306 -17.42 1.52 -9.90
CA ARG A 306 -16.58 0.70 -9.02
C ARG A 306 -17.34 0.31 -7.76
N PRO A 307 -16.79 -0.50 -6.82
CA PRO A 307 -17.48 -0.81 -5.59
C PRO A 307 -17.84 0.45 -4.79
N GLN A 308 -18.96 0.40 -4.09
CA GLN A 308 -19.51 1.51 -3.33
C GLN A 308 -18.57 1.95 -2.20
N ASP A 309 -18.65 3.21 -1.82
CA ASP A 309 -18.01 3.69 -0.60
C ASP A 309 -18.60 2.95 0.61
N PRO A 310 -17.81 2.28 1.45
CA PRO A 310 -18.31 1.57 2.63
C PRO A 310 -19.05 2.47 3.63
N ARG A 311 -18.94 3.79 3.50
CA ARG A 311 -19.64 4.77 4.33
C ARG A 311 -21.00 5.18 3.75
N TYR A 312 -21.38 4.68 2.59
CA TYR A 312 -22.67 4.91 1.97
C TYR A 312 -23.81 4.33 2.81
N LYS A 313 -24.84 5.14 3.06
CA LYS A 313 -26.00 4.80 3.89
C LYS A 313 -27.33 4.88 3.13
N GLY A 314 -27.30 4.60 1.82
CA GLY A 314 -28.51 4.59 1.01
C GLY A 314 -28.86 5.93 0.34
N ASP A 315 -28.18 7.02 0.67
CA ASP A 315 -28.38 8.33 0.02
C ASP A 315 -27.09 8.85 -0.62
N LEU A 316 -27.13 8.97 -1.96
CA LEU A 316 -25.99 9.39 -2.77
C LEU A 316 -25.59 10.84 -2.52
N ASP A 317 -26.57 11.75 -2.34
CA ASP A 317 -26.28 13.16 -2.17
C ASP A 317 -25.67 13.47 -0.80
N SER A 318 -26.15 12.81 0.25
CA SER A 318 -25.54 12.89 1.58
C SER A 318 -24.10 12.35 1.57
N ASN A 319 -23.87 11.21 0.90
CA ASN A 319 -22.55 10.63 0.78
C ASN A 319 -21.60 11.53 -0.02
N LEU A 320 -22.07 12.07 -1.16
CA LEU A 320 -21.35 13.04 -1.97
C LEU A 320 -20.92 14.25 -1.14
N LYS A 321 -21.86 14.87 -0.45
CA LYS A 321 -21.60 16.05 0.38
C LYS A 321 -20.61 15.80 1.49
N GLN A 322 -20.73 14.66 2.16
CA GLN A 322 -19.92 14.35 3.34
C GLN A 322 -18.50 13.88 3.00
N TYR A 323 -18.35 13.05 1.96
CA TYR A 323 -17.08 12.33 1.71
C TYR A 323 -16.45 12.61 0.35
N HIS A 324 -17.20 13.15 -0.61
CA HIS A 324 -16.78 13.32 -1.99
C HIS A 324 -16.87 14.77 -2.50
N ALA A 325 -16.99 15.76 -1.60
CA ALA A 325 -16.95 17.17 -1.93
C ALA A 325 -15.55 17.62 -2.38
N HIS A 326 -15.07 17.05 -3.47
CA HIS A 326 -13.77 17.32 -4.11
C HIS A 326 -13.88 17.00 -5.60
N ASP A 327 -12.82 17.33 -6.37
CA ASP A 327 -12.75 16.97 -7.78
C ASP A 327 -12.75 15.44 -7.95
N GLY A 328 -13.81 14.94 -8.58
CA GLY A 328 -14.03 13.53 -8.80
C GLY A 328 -15.33 13.31 -9.59
N PHE A 329 -15.63 12.05 -9.88
CA PHE A 329 -16.82 11.67 -10.66
C PHE A 329 -17.96 11.08 -9.82
N TYR A 330 -17.74 10.75 -8.55
CA TYR A 330 -18.81 10.25 -7.69
C TYR A 330 -19.99 11.23 -7.64
N GLY A 331 -21.18 10.75 -7.91
CA GLY A 331 -22.40 11.56 -7.97
C GLY A 331 -22.58 12.39 -9.24
N LYS A 332 -21.60 12.46 -10.15
CA LYS A 332 -21.74 13.11 -11.46
C LYS A 332 -22.40 12.18 -12.47
N THR A 333 -23.16 12.77 -13.41
CA THR A 333 -23.77 12.02 -14.51
C THR A 333 -22.76 11.74 -15.60
N VAL A 334 -22.59 10.46 -15.91
CA VAL A 334 -21.76 9.94 -17.01
C VAL A 334 -22.61 8.91 -17.76
N GLU A 335 -22.67 8.99 -19.07
CA GLU A 335 -23.41 8.03 -19.92
C GLU A 335 -24.87 7.81 -19.47
N GLY A 336 -25.53 8.89 -19.03
CA GLY A 336 -26.95 8.88 -18.70
C GLY A 336 -27.31 8.40 -17.28
N TYR A 337 -26.34 8.08 -16.41
CA TYR A 337 -26.60 7.76 -15.01
C TYR A 337 -25.59 8.42 -14.08
N ARG A 338 -25.95 8.56 -12.80
CA ARG A 338 -25.06 9.13 -11.77
C ARG A 338 -24.13 8.04 -11.24
N LEU A 339 -22.82 8.27 -11.33
CA LEU A 339 -21.81 7.35 -10.77
C LEU A 339 -21.98 7.21 -9.26
N GLY A 340 -21.83 5.99 -8.78
CA GLY A 340 -22.14 5.60 -7.40
C GLY A 340 -23.60 5.11 -7.21
N SER A 341 -24.51 5.39 -8.16
CA SER A 341 -25.90 4.88 -8.09
C SER A 341 -26.06 3.43 -8.55
N LYS A 342 -25.10 2.95 -9.33
CA LYS A 342 -25.01 1.55 -9.80
C LYS A 342 -23.72 0.88 -9.32
N ALA A 343 -23.16 1.38 -8.23
CA ALA A 343 -21.92 0.87 -7.66
C ALA A 343 -22.06 -0.62 -7.27
N PHE A 344 -20.98 -1.37 -7.48
CA PHE A 344 -20.89 -2.75 -7.03
C PHE A 344 -20.89 -2.84 -5.50
N PRO A 345 -21.17 -3.99 -4.88
CA PRO A 345 -21.11 -4.16 -3.44
C PRO A 345 -19.74 -3.80 -2.86
N SER A 346 -19.74 -3.18 -1.69
CA SER A 346 -18.52 -2.91 -0.93
C SER A 346 -18.31 -3.95 0.18
N GLY A 347 -17.04 -4.21 0.52
CA GLY A 347 -16.70 -5.07 1.65
C GLY A 347 -17.07 -6.54 1.45
N THR A 348 -17.15 -7.00 0.21
CA THR A 348 -17.46 -8.38 -0.14
C THR A 348 -16.30 -9.32 0.21
N VAL A 349 -16.18 -9.64 1.49
CA VAL A 349 -15.45 -10.83 1.97
C VAL A 349 -16.50 -11.82 2.43
N ASN A 350 -16.63 -12.90 1.69
CA ASN A 350 -17.50 -14.04 2.02
C ASN A 350 -16.77 -15.01 2.94
#